data_352ed717308881f08b1a028957cf3641
#
_entry.id   352ed717308881f08b1a028957cf3641
#
_cell.length_a   1.000
_cell.length_b   1.000
_cell.length_c   1.000
_cell.angle_alpha   90.00
_cell.angle_beta   90.00
_cell.angle_gamma   90.00
#
_symmetry.space_group_name_H-M   'P 1'
#
loop_
_entity.id
_entity.type
_entity.pdbx_description
1 polymer ?
#
loop_
_entity_poly.entity_id
_entity_poly.type
_entity_poly.pdbx_seq_one_letter_code
_entity_poly.pdbx_strand_id
1 'polypeptide(L)'
;MGLATRASKNGKYAPFERLLRARREELQEHLREHRHDVLADPVPDDSYSEASRLQLEDLAIGTMMRERQMLDEIEEALGRISEGLYGTCEDCGDDIPERRLKALPWARLCVRCADRQTVLSN
;
A
#
# COMPACT_ATOMS: atom_id res chain seq x y z
N MET A 1 1.84 -24.50 21.32
CA MET A 1 2.09 -24.57 19.91
C MET A 1 1.71 -23.30 19.20
N GLY A 2 2.71 -22.50 18.89
CA GLY A 2 2.49 -21.20 18.27
C GLY A 2 1.85 -21.26 16.91
N LEU A 3 1.98 -22.38 16.20
CA LEU A 3 1.42 -22.54 14.86
C LEU A 3 -0.11 -22.52 14.88
N ALA A 4 -0.72 -23.19 15.86
CA ALA A 4 -2.17 -23.22 15.95
C ALA A 4 -2.74 -21.82 16.25
N THR A 5 -2.08 -21.08 17.13
CA THR A 5 -2.48 -19.72 17.47
C THR A 5 -2.37 -18.79 16.27
N ARG A 6 -1.27 -18.92 15.54
CA ARG A 6 -1.06 -18.10 14.34
C ARG A 6 -2.10 -18.42 13.26
N ALA A 7 -2.39 -19.69 13.06
CA ALA A 7 -3.38 -20.11 12.10
C ALA A 7 -4.77 -19.53 12.45
N SER A 8 -5.09 -19.51 13.76
CA SER A 8 -6.35 -18.92 14.23
C SER A 8 -6.42 -17.42 13.93
N LYS A 9 -5.36 -16.70 14.23
CA LYS A 9 -5.27 -15.26 13.93
C LYS A 9 -5.33 -15.01 12.43
N ASN A 10 -4.59 -15.80 11.67
CA ASN A 10 -4.59 -15.68 10.21
C ASN A 10 -5.97 -15.99 9.65
N GLY A 11 -6.70 -16.93 10.25
CA GLY A 11 -8.06 -17.23 9.85
C GLY A 11 -9.00 -16.04 10.03
N LYS A 12 -8.85 -15.34 11.14
CA LYS A 12 -9.64 -14.14 11.42
C LYS A 12 -9.41 -13.06 10.35
N TYR A 13 -8.18 -12.93 9.89
CA TYR A 13 -7.81 -11.89 8.93
C TYR A 13 -7.71 -12.42 7.50
N ALA A 14 -8.19 -13.63 7.24
CA ALA A 14 -8.14 -14.20 5.90
C ALA A 14 -8.79 -13.32 4.82
N PRO A 15 -9.95 -12.68 5.08
CA PRO A 15 -10.52 -11.78 4.09
C PRO A 15 -9.61 -10.60 3.75
N PHE A 16 -8.93 -10.07 4.76
CA PHE A 16 -7.99 -8.96 4.56
C PHE A 16 -6.76 -9.43 3.79
N GLU A 17 -6.29 -10.63 4.07
CA GLU A 17 -5.17 -11.20 3.33
C GLU A 17 -5.50 -11.34 1.85
N ARG A 18 -6.68 -11.86 1.54
CA ARG A 18 -7.12 -12.00 0.15
C ARG A 18 -7.20 -10.64 -0.55
N LEU A 19 -7.76 -9.65 0.15
CA LEU A 19 -7.88 -8.30 -0.38
C LEU A 19 -6.49 -7.70 -0.66
N LEU A 20 -5.57 -7.85 0.29
CA LEU A 20 -4.22 -7.34 0.15
C LEU A 20 -3.48 -8.00 -1.02
N ARG A 21 -3.62 -9.31 -1.17
CA ARG A 21 -2.99 -10.04 -2.27
C ARG A 21 -3.56 -9.59 -3.63
N ALA A 22 -4.87 -9.41 -3.71
CA ALA A 22 -5.49 -8.93 -4.93
C ALA A 22 -5.01 -7.52 -5.27
N ARG A 23 -4.96 -6.66 -4.27
CA ARG A 23 -4.51 -5.29 -4.48
C ARG A 23 -3.03 -5.24 -4.89
N ARG A 24 -2.21 -6.10 -4.29
CA ARG A 24 -0.80 -6.22 -4.67
C ARG A 24 -0.66 -6.58 -6.15
N GLU A 25 -1.45 -7.56 -6.60
CA GLU A 25 -1.42 -7.96 -8.00
C GLU A 25 -1.79 -6.81 -8.94
N GLU A 26 -2.85 -6.09 -8.60
CA GLU A 26 -3.27 -4.93 -9.38
C GLU A 26 -2.18 -3.88 -9.48
N LEU A 27 -1.54 -3.57 -8.35
CA LEU A 27 -0.49 -2.57 -8.32
C LEU A 27 0.75 -3.02 -9.08
N GLN A 28 1.13 -4.27 -8.94
CA GLN A 28 2.27 -4.81 -9.69
C GLN A 28 2.03 -4.74 -11.18
N GLU A 29 0.82 -5.08 -11.62
CA GLU A 29 0.44 -4.99 -13.01
C GLU A 29 0.48 -3.54 -13.49
N HIS A 30 -0.10 -2.65 -12.72
CA HIS A 30 -0.13 -1.22 -13.03
C HIS A 30 1.26 -0.63 -13.16
N LEU A 31 2.16 -1.00 -12.25
CA LEU A 31 3.53 -0.52 -12.28
C LEU A 31 4.28 -1.04 -13.50
N ARG A 32 4.04 -2.28 -13.89
CA ARG A 32 4.64 -2.81 -15.12
C ARG A 32 4.16 -2.07 -16.35
N GLU A 33 2.87 -1.79 -16.41
CA GLU A 33 2.28 -1.05 -17.54
C GLU A 33 2.81 0.37 -17.60
N HIS A 34 2.84 1.07 -16.47
CA HIS A 34 3.36 2.43 -16.42
C HIS A 34 4.83 2.50 -16.79
N ARG A 35 5.62 1.55 -16.32
CA ARG A 35 7.04 1.49 -16.68
C ARG A 35 7.19 1.30 -18.18
N HIS A 36 6.38 0.42 -18.76
CA HIS A 36 6.41 0.16 -20.19
C HIS A 36 6.06 1.43 -20.96
N ASP A 37 5.00 2.11 -20.56
CA ASP A 37 4.56 3.33 -21.23
C ASP A 37 5.60 4.44 -21.15
N VAL A 38 6.20 4.63 -19.98
CA VAL A 38 7.19 5.68 -19.77
C VAL A 38 8.47 5.40 -20.57
N LEU A 39 8.85 4.12 -20.69
CA LEU A 39 10.09 3.74 -21.39
C LEU A 39 9.88 3.53 -22.90
N ALA A 40 8.69 3.11 -23.31
CA ALA A 40 8.43 2.72 -24.68
C ALA A 40 7.97 3.87 -25.57
N ASP A 41 7.24 4.83 -25.02
CA ASP A 41 6.68 5.90 -25.83
C ASP A 41 7.15 7.27 -25.41
N PRO A 42 8.03 7.89 -26.18
CA PRO A 42 8.12 9.33 -26.15
C PRO A 42 6.74 9.84 -26.55
N VAL A 43 6.24 10.84 -25.85
CA VAL A 43 4.93 11.43 -26.15
C VAL A 43 4.91 11.70 -27.66
N PRO A 44 4.06 11.02 -28.42
CA PRO A 44 4.21 11.00 -29.87
C PRO A 44 3.64 12.18 -30.58
N ASP A 45 3.15 13.17 -29.89
CA ASP A 45 2.36 14.20 -30.53
C ASP A 45 2.93 15.58 -30.32
N ASP A 46 3.16 16.28 -31.44
CA ASP A 46 3.60 17.66 -31.45
C ASP A 46 2.52 18.62 -30.94
N SER A 47 1.32 18.12 -30.66
CA SER A 47 0.23 18.94 -30.16
C SER A 47 0.43 19.43 -28.72
N TYR A 48 1.37 18.82 -27.99
CA TYR A 48 1.66 19.25 -26.63
C TYR A 48 2.90 20.12 -26.59
N SER A 49 2.83 21.21 -25.83
CA SER A 49 4.00 22.03 -25.58
C SER A 49 5.00 21.24 -24.74
N GLU A 50 6.25 21.66 -24.75
CA GLU A 50 7.29 21.04 -23.95
C GLU A 50 6.93 21.09 -22.45
N ALA A 51 6.38 22.22 -21.99
CA ALA A 51 5.95 22.38 -20.61
C ALA A 51 4.86 21.38 -20.25
N SER A 52 3.89 21.15 -21.15
CA SER A 52 2.83 20.18 -20.93
C SER A 52 3.37 18.76 -20.88
N ARG A 53 4.35 18.43 -21.71
CA ARG A 53 5.01 17.12 -21.67
C ARG A 53 5.68 16.88 -20.32
N LEU A 54 6.40 17.88 -19.83
CA LEU A 54 7.08 17.77 -18.54
C LEU A 54 6.08 17.59 -17.41
N GLN A 55 4.95 18.29 -17.45
CA GLN A 55 3.90 18.13 -16.47
C GLN A 55 3.31 16.72 -16.47
N LEU A 56 3.05 16.17 -17.66
CA LEU A 56 2.53 14.82 -17.80
C LEU A 56 3.52 13.79 -17.27
N GLU A 57 4.81 13.97 -17.56
CA GLU A 57 5.85 13.10 -17.06
C GLU A 57 5.95 13.15 -15.54
N ASP A 58 5.89 14.37 -14.96
CA ASP A 58 5.92 14.55 -13.52
C ASP A 58 4.73 13.88 -12.84
N LEU A 59 3.54 14.01 -13.43
CA LEU A 59 2.34 13.37 -12.91
C LEU A 59 2.45 11.83 -12.96
N ALA A 60 2.99 11.30 -14.06
CA ALA A 60 3.17 9.87 -14.22
C ALA A 60 4.16 9.33 -13.20
N ILE A 61 5.27 10.02 -13.00
CA ILE A 61 6.29 9.63 -12.02
C ILE A 61 5.70 9.68 -10.62
N GLY A 62 4.97 10.76 -10.29
CA GLY A 62 4.32 10.89 -8.99
C GLY A 62 3.34 9.77 -8.71
N THR A 63 2.57 9.38 -9.72
CA THR A 63 1.63 8.27 -9.59
C THR A 63 2.36 6.95 -9.32
N MET A 64 3.44 6.71 -10.07
CA MET A 64 4.26 5.50 -9.89
C MET A 64 4.85 5.45 -8.48
N MET A 65 5.34 6.56 -7.99
CA MET A 65 5.91 6.62 -6.64
C MET A 65 4.89 6.32 -5.56
N ARG A 66 3.68 6.86 -5.70
CA ARG A 66 2.60 6.59 -4.75
C ARG A 66 2.17 5.13 -4.79
N GLU A 67 2.05 4.56 -5.98
CA GLU A 67 1.69 3.16 -6.14
C GLU A 67 2.78 2.24 -5.60
N ARG A 68 4.03 2.60 -5.79
CA ARG A 68 5.16 1.85 -5.24
C ARG A 68 5.14 1.86 -3.73
N GLN A 69 4.89 3.02 -3.14
CA GLN A 69 4.80 3.13 -1.69
C GLN A 69 3.64 2.31 -1.14
N MET A 70 2.49 2.36 -1.81
CA MET A 70 1.34 1.56 -1.42
C MET A 70 1.64 0.07 -1.50
N LEU A 71 2.35 -0.34 -2.54
CA LEU A 71 2.77 -1.73 -2.70
C LEU A 71 3.67 -2.17 -1.54
N ASP A 72 4.62 -1.32 -1.15
CA ASP A 72 5.49 -1.61 -0.02
C ASP A 72 4.69 -1.78 1.27
N GLU A 73 3.71 -0.91 1.50
CA GLU A 73 2.85 -1.01 2.68
C GLU A 73 2.01 -2.28 2.68
N ILE A 74 1.53 -2.69 1.51
CA ILE A 74 0.77 -3.93 1.38
C ILE A 74 1.66 -5.14 1.65
N GLU A 75 2.87 -5.14 1.13
CA GLU A 75 3.80 -6.25 1.37
C GLU A 75 4.19 -6.35 2.84
N GLU A 76 4.38 -5.22 3.50
CA GLU A 76 4.62 -5.21 4.94
C GLU A 76 3.42 -5.77 5.70
N ALA A 77 2.21 -5.39 5.30
CA ALA A 77 0.99 -5.91 5.93
C ALA A 77 0.88 -7.43 5.76
N LEU A 78 1.16 -7.94 4.58
CA LEU A 78 1.16 -9.37 4.33
C LEU A 78 2.20 -10.09 5.18
N GLY A 79 3.37 -9.45 5.38
CA GLY A 79 4.39 -9.97 6.28
C GLY A 79 3.89 -10.05 7.72
N ARG A 80 3.18 -9.02 8.17
CA ARG A 80 2.61 -9.04 9.53
C ARG A 80 1.57 -10.13 9.70
N ILE A 81 0.79 -10.40 8.66
CA ILE A 81 -0.17 -11.51 8.71
C ILE A 81 0.56 -12.83 8.93
N SER A 82 1.63 -13.06 8.18
CA SER A 82 2.39 -14.31 8.30
C SER A 82 3.08 -14.43 9.66
N GLU A 83 3.40 -13.31 10.30
CA GLU A 83 4.03 -13.30 11.62
C GLU A 83 3.02 -13.29 12.77
N GLY A 84 1.73 -13.16 12.46
CA GLY A 84 0.68 -13.09 13.48
C GLY A 84 0.57 -11.75 14.17
N LEU A 85 1.09 -10.69 13.54
CA LEU A 85 1.11 -9.34 14.10
C LEU A 85 0.11 -8.40 13.46
N TYR A 86 -0.58 -8.85 12.41
CA TYR A 86 -1.54 -8.02 11.70
C TYR A 86 -2.69 -7.63 12.63
N GLY A 87 -3.13 -6.38 12.50
CA GLY A 87 -4.22 -5.86 13.32
C GLY A 87 -3.80 -5.32 14.67
N THR A 88 -2.50 -5.32 14.95
CA THR A 88 -1.95 -4.78 16.20
C THR A 88 -1.16 -3.52 15.87
N CYS A 89 -1.44 -2.44 16.57
CA CYS A 89 -0.71 -1.19 16.38
C CYS A 89 0.76 -1.37 16.74
N GLU A 90 1.64 -1.01 15.83
CA GLU A 90 3.09 -1.14 16.02
C GLU A 90 3.62 -0.22 17.12
N ASP A 91 2.92 0.87 17.37
CA ASP A 91 3.40 1.88 18.33
C ASP A 91 2.92 1.60 19.75
N CYS A 92 1.61 1.44 19.94
CA CYS A 92 1.05 1.28 21.28
C CYS A 92 0.70 -0.17 21.65
N GLY A 93 0.69 -1.08 20.69
CA GLY A 93 0.38 -2.48 20.95
C GLY A 93 -1.09 -2.81 21.07
N ASP A 94 -1.98 -1.81 21.00
CA ASP A 94 -3.41 -2.05 21.04
C ASP A 94 -3.91 -2.58 19.70
N ASP A 95 -5.09 -3.20 19.72
CA ASP A 95 -5.70 -3.68 18.49
C ASP A 95 -6.12 -2.50 17.61
N ILE A 96 -5.88 -2.64 16.31
CA ILE A 96 -6.40 -1.70 15.33
C ILE A 96 -7.85 -2.09 15.07
N PRO A 97 -8.81 -1.14 15.21
CA PRO A 97 -10.22 -1.48 14.97
C PRO A 97 -10.46 -2.06 13.58
N GLU A 98 -11.34 -3.04 13.52
CA GLU A 98 -11.67 -3.68 12.25
C GLU A 98 -12.16 -2.67 11.22
N ARG A 99 -12.90 -1.68 11.65
CA ARG A 99 -13.40 -0.61 10.78
C ARG A 99 -12.25 0.11 10.08
N ARG A 100 -11.16 0.36 10.83
CA ARG A 100 -9.99 1.00 10.25
C ARG A 100 -9.28 0.07 9.26
N LEU A 101 -9.21 -1.21 9.58
CA LEU A 101 -8.60 -2.20 8.68
C LEU A 101 -9.42 -2.37 7.40
N LYS A 102 -10.74 -2.23 7.48
CA LYS A 102 -11.57 -2.27 6.27
C LYS A 102 -11.31 -1.08 5.37
N ALA A 103 -11.09 0.08 5.96
CA ALA A 103 -10.77 1.29 5.20
C ALA A 103 -9.33 1.28 4.69
N LEU A 104 -8.39 0.82 5.53
CA LEU A 104 -6.97 0.77 5.22
C LEU A 104 -6.41 -0.60 5.61
N PRO A 105 -6.53 -1.60 4.73
CA PRO A 105 -6.07 -2.95 5.08
C PRO A 105 -4.58 -3.05 5.39
N TRP A 106 -3.80 -2.09 4.93
CA TRP A 106 -2.37 -2.05 5.21
C TRP A 106 -2.01 -1.22 6.44
N ALA A 107 -3.01 -0.81 7.23
CA ALA A 107 -2.76 0.03 8.41
C ALA A 107 -1.87 -0.70 9.41
N ARG A 108 -0.85 -0.02 9.89
CA ARG A 108 0.06 -0.53 10.92
C ARG A 108 -0.10 0.20 12.25
N LEU A 109 -0.85 1.30 12.26
CA LEU A 109 -1.08 2.13 13.43
C LEU A 109 -2.57 2.32 13.67
N CYS A 110 -2.96 2.43 14.94
CA CYS A 110 -4.31 2.86 15.28
C CYS A 110 -4.45 4.37 14.97
N VAL A 111 -5.69 4.86 14.98
CA VAL A 111 -5.96 6.25 14.62
C VAL A 111 -5.16 7.22 15.50
N ARG A 112 -5.14 6.97 16.80
CA ARG A 112 -4.42 7.87 17.74
C ARG A 112 -2.94 7.95 17.43
N CYS A 113 -2.31 6.81 17.19
CA CYS A 113 -0.87 6.79 16.90
C CYS A 113 -0.57 7.37 15.53
N ALA A 114 -1.44 7.12 14.54
CA ALA A 114 -1.29 7.71 13.22
C ALA A 114 -1.39 9.24 13.28
N ASP A 115 -2.37 9.74 14.01
CA ASP A 115 -2.54 11.19 14.19
C ASP A 115 -1.33 11.81 14.89
N ARG A 116 -0.82 11.13 15.90
CA ARG A 116 0.36 11.60 16.63
C ARG A 116 1.57 11.71 15.73
N GLN A 117 1.77 10.72 14.87
CA GLN A 117 2.89 10.75 13.92
C GLN A 117 2.75 11.87 12.91
N THR A 118 1.54 12.11 12.45
CA THR A 118 1.28 13.21 11.52
C THR A 118 1.65 14.56 12.14
N VAL A 119 1.27 14.77 13.40
CA VAL A 119 1.62 16.00 14.12
C VAL A 119 3.13 16.13 14.28
N LEU A 120 3.82 15.03 14.62
CA LEU A 120 5.27 15.06 14.81
C LEU A 120 6.02 15.22 13.49
N SER A 121 5.43 14.81 12.38
CA SER A 121 6.06 14.93 11.06
C SER A 121 5.99 16.35 10.51
N ASN A 122 5.07 17.15 11.01
CA ASN A 122 4.94 18.54 10.63
C ASN A 122 5.73 19.43 11.55
#